data_2d1c0a4480609127bd0266af96d431cc
#
_entry.id   2d1c0a4480609127bd0266af96d431cc
#
_cell.length_a   1.000
_cell.length_b   1.000
_cell.length_c   1.000
_cell.angle_alpha   90.00
_cell.angle_beta   90.00
_cell.angle_gamma   90.00
#
_symmetry.space_group_name_H-M   'P 1'
#
loop_
_entity.id
_entity.type
_entity.pdbx_description
1 polymer ?
#
loop_
_entity_poly.entity_id
_entity_poly.type
_entity_poly.pdbx_seq_one_letter_code
_entity_poly.pdbx_strand_id
1 'polypeptide(L)'
;MARQERAERTRNAILDAAAAVFDEYGFNGASLSDILAKAGVTKGALYFHFSSKEDLAHALASEQFIEGRPRAEAPTGIQAAIDLCHSMANLLRTSVRVRAGVRLVIETGTFARPAPDAYTGWIRIVRDHMVAAREHGDLKADLDPYVIARWVIASFTGIQISSQVLSGREDIHERVTEMWRIALPGLVPPRRVARFVPSGTVGYGAKASA
;
A
#
# COMPACT_ATOMS: atom_id res chain seq x y z
N MET A 1 -27.24 17.84 -6.10
CA MET A 1 -26.55 16.72 -6.75
C MET A 1 -25.53 17.15 -7.80
N ALA A 2 -25.89 17.75 -8.95
CA ALA A 2 -24.93 18.11 -10.03
C ALA A 2 -23.73 18.99 -9.61
N ARG A 3 -23.89 19.92 -8.67
CA ARG A 3 -22.80 20.79 -8.16
C ARG A 3 -21.79 20.00 -7.32
N GLN A 4 -22.26 19.10 -6.50
CA GLN A 4 -21.42 18.24 -5.64
C GLN A 4 -20.63 17.24 -6.49
N GLU A 5 -21.28 16.60 -7.45
CA GLU A 5 -20.61 15.67 -8.40
C GLU A 5 -19.53 16.36 -9.23
N ARG A 6 -19.76 17.63 -9.63
CA ARG A 6 -18.76 18.42 -10.35
C ARG A 6 -17.58 18.77 -9.45
N ALA A 7 -17.82 19.11 -8.19
CA ALA A 7 -16.77 19.38 -7.21
C ALA A 7 -15.91 18.13 -6.95
N GLU A 8 -16.54 16.97 -6.77
CA GLU A 8 -15.85 15.69 -6.57
C GLU A 8 -15.02 15.30 -7.81
N ARG A 9 -15.54 15.46 -9.01
CA ARG A 9 -14.79 15.24 -10.25
C ARG A 9 -13.55 16.14 -10.33
N THR A 10 -13.69 17.43 -10.00
CA THR A 10 -12.56 18.36 -9.99
C THR A 10 -11.53 17.98 -8.94
N ARG A 11 -11.97 17.62 -7.71
CA ARG A 11 -11.09 17.15 -6.64
C ARG A 11 -10.29 15.92 -7.08
N ASN A 12 -10.96 14.94 -7.69
CA ASN A 12 -10.33 13.73 -8.19
C ASN A 12 -9.33 14.00 -9.31
N ALA A 13 -9.64 14.88 -10.26
CA ALA A 13 -8.72 15.27 -11.32
C ALA A 13 -7.45 15.94 -10.76
N ILE A 14 -7.59 16.77 -9.73
CA ILE A 14 -6.44 17.37 -9.03
C ILE A 14 -5.59 16.28 -8.33
N LEU A 15 -6.22 15.33 -7.65
CA LEU A 15 -5.50 14.23 -6.99
C LEU A 15 -4.80 13.29 -7.99
N ASP A 16 -5.43 12.99 -9.14
CA ASP A 16 -4.79 12.18 -10.19
C ASP A 16 -3.55 12.88 -10.77
N ALA A 17 -3.66 14.17 -11.03
CA ALA A 17 -2.55 14.99 -11.51
C ALA A 17 -1.43 15.08 -10.46
N ALA A 18 -1.79 15.34 -9.20
CA ALA A 18 -0.84 15.39 -8.09
C ALA A 18 -0.13 14.04 -7.89
N ALA A 19 -0.88 12.93 -7.93
CA ALA A 19 -0.30 11.59 -7.84
C ALA A 19 0.74 11.34 -8.94
N ALA A 20 0.43 11.69 -10.19
CA ALA A 20 1.36 11.51 -11.28
C ALA A 20 2.63 12.36 -11.12
N VAL A 21 2.50 13.60 -10.65
CA VAL A 21 3.64 14.50 -10.42
C VAL A 21 4.48 14.02 -9.23
N PHE A 22 3.85 13.60 -8.13
CA PHE A 22 4.57 13.07 -6.97
C PHE A 22 5.21 11.70 -7.23
N ASP A 23 4.56 10.83 -8.03
CA ASP A 23 5.14 9.52 -8.42
C ASP A 23 6.44 9.71 -9.22
N GLU A 24 6.48 10.74 -10.09
CA GLU A 24 7.62 11.02 -10.97
C GLU A 24 8.74 11.82 -10.28
N TYR A 25 8.39 12.91 -9.57
CA TYR A 25 9.37 13.89 -9.04
C TYR A 25 9.55 13.84 -7.52
N GLY A 26 8.72 13.08 -6.79
CA GLY A 26 8.66 13.12 -5.33
C GLY A 26 8.07 14.43 -4.80
N PHE A 27 8.01 14.56 -3.46
CA PHE A 27 7.46 15.76 -2.85
C PHE A 27 8.28 17.01 -3.17
N ASN A 28 9.59 16.96 -3.00
CA ASN A 28 10.46 18.12 -3.16
C ASN A 28 10.58 18.59 -4.61
N GLY A 29 10.62 17.68 -5.58
CA GLY A 29 10.70 18.00 -7.00
C GLY A 29 9.39 18.45 -7.63
N ALA A 30 8.25 18.15 -7.01
CA ALA A 30 6.92 18.53 -7.51
C ALA A 30 6.60 19.99 -7.24
N SER A 31 5.99 20.68 -8.23
CA SER A 31 5.45 22.04 -8.08
C SER A 31 3.92 22.07 -8.24
N LEU A 32 3.27 23.02 -7.58
CA LEU A 32 1.83 23.25 -7.80
C LEU A 32 1.53 23.66 -9.25
N SER A 33 2.47 24.29 -9.93
CA SER A 33 2.33 24.67 -11.34
C SER A 33 2.24 23.46 -12.25
N ASP A 34 3.06 22.43 -12.01
CA ASP A 34 3.03 21.17 -12.76
C ASP A 34 1.72 20.41 -12.52
N ILE A 35 1.27 20.40 -11.26
CA ILE A 35 -0.02 19.78 -10.90
C ILE A 35 -1.19 20.50 -11.59
N LEU A 36 -1.21 21.84 -11.59
CA LEU A 36 -2.25 22.64 -12.26
C LEU A 36 -2.27 22.39 -13.75
N ALA A 37 -1.09 22.41 -14.39
CA ALA A 37 -0.95 22.15 -15.82
C ALA A 37 -1.46 20.76 -16.19
N LYS A 38 -1.11 19.75 -15.39
CA LYS A 38 -1.53 18.36 -15.63
C LYS A 38 -3.02 18.12 -15.34
N ALA A 39 -3.58 18.78 -14.31
CA ALA A 39 -5.00 18.68 -13.97
C ALA A 39 -5.92 19.44 -14.92
N GLY A 40 -5.42 20.40 -15.67
CA GLY A 40 -6.21 21.27 -16.53
C GLY A 40 -7.19 22.17 -15.77
N VAL A 41 -6.85 22.55 -14.52
CA VAL A 41 -7.72 23.37 -13.67
C VAL A 41 -7.06 24.72 -13.33
N THR A 42 -7.88 25.69 -12.93
CA THR A 42 -7.38 26.99 -12.49
C THR A 42 -6.79 26.90 -11.08
N LYS A 43 -5.89 27.83 -10.74
CA LYS A 43 -5.34 27.99 -9.40
C LYS A 43 -6.42 28.14 -8.31
N GLY A 44 -7.49 28.90 -8.62
CA GLY A 44 -8.63 29.07 -7.72
C GLY A 44 -9.40 27.76 -7.48
N ALA A 45 -9.55 26.91 -8.50
CA ALA A 45 -10.19 25.61 -8.34
C ALA A 45 -9.35 24.65 -7.48
N LEU A 46 -8.03 24.69 -7.59
CA LEU A 46 -7.14 23.90 -6.71
C LEU A 46 -7.29 24.35 -5.26
N TYR A 47 -7.15 25.66 -4.99
CA TYR A 47 -7.22 26.18 -3.62
C TYR A 47 -8.61 26.08 -2.99
N PHE A 48 -9.66 25.87 -3.77
CA PHE A 48 -10.98 25.52 -3.24
C PHE A 48 -11.00 24.13 -2.59
N HIS A 49 -10.19 23.18 -3.08
CA HIS A 49 -10.15 21.79 -2.61
C HIS A 49 -8.97 21.50 -1.67
N PHE A 50 -7.83 22.13 -1.89
CA PHE A 50 -6.58 21.85 -1.17
C PHE A 50 -5.86 23.15 -0.84
N SER A 51 -5.51 23.32 0.42
CA SER A 51 -4.90 24.55 0.94
C SER A 51 -3.43 24.70 0.55
N SER A 52 -2.73 23.59 0.29
CA SER A 52 -1.29 23.59 0.02
C SER A 52 -0.84 22.31 -0.73
N LYS A 53 0.44 22.26 -1.11
CA LYS A 53 1.08 21.04 -1.66
C LYS A 53 1.14 19.93 -0.60
N GLU A 54 1.37 20.31 0.64
CA GLU A 54 1.36 19.40 1.79
C GLU A 54 -0.01 18.76 2.00
N ASP A 55 -1.09 19.53 1.86
CA ASP A 55 -2.47 19.04 1.97
C ASP A 55 -2.79 18.01 0.89
N LEU A 56 -2.35 18.24 -0.35
CA LEU A 56 -2.42 17.25 -1.44
C LEU A 56 -1.63 15.98 -1.12
N ALA A 57 -0.41 16.12 -0.59
CA ALA A 57 0.42 15.00 -0.23
C ALA A 57 -0.19 14.16 0.91
N HIS A 58 -0.75 14.83 1.92
CA HIS A 58 -1.47 14.16 3.01
C HIS A 58 -2.71 13.42 2.54
N ALA A 59 -3.48 14.01 1.63
CA ALA A 59 -4.66 13.38 1.06
C ALA A 59 -4.27 12.08 0.32
N LEU A 60 -3.25 12.11 -0.53
CA LEU A 60 -2.76 10.92 -1.26
C LEU A 60 -2.16 9.86 -0.32
N ALA A 61 -1.37 10.26 0.66
CA ALA A 61 -0.82 9.34 1.65
C ALA A 61 -1.91 8.63 2.47
N SER A 62 -3.05 9.29 2.70
CA SER A 62 -4.21 8.70 3.39
C SER A 62 -5.03 7.80 2.47
N GLU A 63 -5.23 8.18 1.21
CA GLU A 63 -6.03 7.41 0.25
C GLU A 63 -5.42 6.04 -0.05
N GLN A 64 -4.09 5.91 -0.13
CA GLN A 64 -3.43 4.62 -0.35
C GLN A 64 -3.76 3.59 0.75
N PHE A 65 -3.97 4.07 1.98
CA PHE A 65 -4.38 3.23 3.09
C PHE A 65 -5.83 2.75 2.95
N ILE A 66 -6.72 3.60 2.42
CA ILE A 66 -8.13 3.26 2.21
C ILE A 66 -8.28 2.28 1.04
N GLU A 67 -7.59 2.53 -0.08
CA GLU A 67 -7.66 1.70 -1.29
C GLU A 67 -7.14 0.28 -1.06
N GLY A 68 -6.06 0.13 -0.28
CA GLY A 68 -5.47 -1.18 0.05
C GLY A 68 -6.13 -1.91 1.22
N ARG A 69 -7.09 -1.29 1.93
CA ARG A 69 -7.68 -1.87 3.14
C ARG A 69 -8.61 -3.04 2.83
N PRO A 70 -8.49 -4.18 3.55
CA PRO A 70 -9.45 -5.28 3.44
C PRO A 70 -10.88 -4.84 3.78
N ARG A 71 -11.87 -5.44 3.13
CA ARG A 71 -13.29 -5.28 3.49
C ARG A 71 -13.55 -5.90 4.87
N ALA A 72 -14.53 -5.37 5.60
CA ALA A 72 -14.86 -5.82 6.95
C ALA A 72 -15.22 -7.33 7.03
N GLU A 73 -15.77 -7.90 5.98
CA GLU A 73 -16.15 -9.31 5.88
C GLU A 73 -15.06 -10.20 5.25
N ALA A 74 -13.87 -9.67 5.00
CA ALA A 74 -12.79 -10.44 4.39
C ALA A 74 -12.29 -11.55 5.33
N PRO A 75 -11.83 -12.68 4.78
CA PRO A 75 -11.18 -13.73 5.57
C PRO A 75 -10.05 -13.18 6.44
N THR A 76 -9.79 -13.83 7.58
CA THR A 76 -8.72 -13.47 8.50
C THR A 76 -7.69 -14.59 8.63
N GLY A 77 -6.55 -14.31 9.23
CA GLY A 77 -5.48 -15.29 9.44
C GLY A 77 -4.30 -15.13 8.47
N ILE A 78 -3.40 -16.12 8.47
CA ILE A 78 -2.13 -16.05 7.72
C ILE A 78 -2.36 -15.94 6.21
N GLN A 79 -3.29 -16.72 5.62
CA GLN A 79 -3.55 -16.63 4.19
C GLN A 79 -4.05 -15.24 3.79
N ALA A 80 -4.91 -14.65 4.60
CA ALA A 80 -5.40 -13.29 4.35
C ALA A 80 -4.26 -12.24 4.41
N ALA A 81 -3.29 -12.41 5.30
CA ALA A 81 -2.10 -11.56 5.34
C ALA A 81 -1.20 -11.74 4.10
N ILE A 82 -1.07 -12.97 3.59
CA ILE A 82 -0.38 -13.25 2.33
C ILE A 82 -1.09 -12.54 1.18
N ASP A 83 -2.39 -12.74 1.05
CA ASP A 83 -3.23 -12.16 -0.02
C ASP A 83 -3.25 -10.62 0.04
N LEU A 84 -3.21 -10.04 1.25
CA LEU A 84 -3.06 -8.60 1.44
C LEU A 84 -1.75 -8.07 0.88
N CYS A 85 -0.62 -8.75 1.12
CA CYS A 85 0.67 -8.36 0.56
C CYS A 85 0.65 -8.43 -0.98
N HIS A 86 0.06 -9.47 -1.57
CA HIS A 86 -0.08 -9.57 -3.03
C HIS A 86 -1.03 -8.52 -3.61
N SER A 87 -2.13 -8.22 -2.92
CA SER A 87 -3.05 -7.15 -3.31
C SER A 87 -2.35 -5.79 -3.34
N MET A 88 -1.59 -5.46 -2.30
CA MET A 88 -0.79 -4.22 -2.25
C MET A 88 0.30 -4.20 -3.32
N ALA A 89 0.97 -5.33 -3.58
CA ALA A 89 1.94 -5.45 -4.67
C ALA A 89 1.29 -5.18 -6.04
N ASN A 90 0.08 -5.67 -6.27
CA ASN A 90 -0.68 -5.37 -7.48
C ASN A 90 -1.06 -3.88 -7.58
N LEU A 91 -1.54 -3.27 -6.50
CA LEU A 91 -1.86 -1.84 -6.47
C LEU A 91 -0.63 -0.98 -6.75
N LEU A 92 0.54 -1.34 -6.23
CA LEU A 92 1.82 -0.66 -6.53
C LEU A 92 2.21 -0.76 -8.02
N ARG A 93 1.75 -1.78 -8.75
CA ARG A 93 1.98 -1.90 -10.19
C ARG A 93 0.95 -1.14 -11.02
N THR A 94 -0.29 -1.07 -10.57
CA THR A 94 -1.43 -0.63 -11.39
C THR A 94 -1.97 0.74 -11.02
N SER A 95 -1.82 1.20 -9.77
CA SER A 95 -2.36 2.47 -9.28
C SER A 95 -1.26 3.52 -9.08
N VAL A 96 -1.29 4.58 -9.87
CA VAL A 96 -0.40 5.75 -9.70
C VAL A 96 -0.64 6.42 -8.34
N ARG A 97 -1.89 6.49 -7.89
CA ARG A 97 -2.24 7.08 -6.59
C ARG A 97 -1.61 6.30 -5.44
N VAL A 98 -1.67 4.97 -5.47
CA VAL A 98 -1.05 4.12 -4.44
C VAL A 98 0.46 4.27 -4.45
N ARG A 99 1.10 4.28 -5.63
CA ARG A 99 2.55 4.50 -5.72
C ARG A 99 2.96 5.85 -5.13
N ALA A 100 2.29 6.93 -5.55
CA ALA A 100 2.55 8.27 -5.03
C ALA A 100 2.33 8.34 -3.51
N GLY A 101 1.23 7.78 -3.00
CA GLY A 101 0.92 7.74 -1.58
C GLY A 101 1.97 7.02 -0.76
N VAL A 102 2.42 5.84 -1.21
CA VAL A 102 3.49 5.08 -0.56
C VAL A 102 4.82 5.83 -0.60
N ARG A 103 5.18 6.43 -1.74
CA ARG A 103 6.38 7.27 -1.86
C ARG A 103 6.34 8.44 -0.89
N LEU A 104 5.23 9.15 -0.82
CA LEU A 104 5.04 10.28 0.10
C LEU A 104 5.15 9.86 1.57
N VAL A 105 4.63 8.69 1.96
CA VAL A 105 4.79 8.15 3.32
C VAL A 105 6.28 7.92 3.64
N ILE A 106 7.07 7.40 2.71
CA ILE A 106 8.51 7.19 2.89
C ILE A 106 9.25 8.53 2.97
N GLU A 107 8.86 9.51 2.15
CA GLU A 107 9.45 10.86 2.10
C GLU A 107 8.92 11.81 3.19
N THR A 108 7.99 11.38 4.07
CA THR A 108 7.27 12.25 5.03
C THR A 108 8.21 13.09 5.91
N GLY A 109 9.39 12.58 6.27
CA GLY A 109 10.37 13.34 7.03
C GLY A 109 10.90 14.60 6.34
N THR A 110 10.64 14.78 5.04
CA THR A 110 11.13 15.91 4.24
C THR A 110 10.15 17.07 4.13
N PHE A 111 8.85 16.86 4.39
CA PHE A 111 7.82 17.90 4.19
C PHE A 111 6.78 18.01 5.31
N ALA A 112 6.72 17.08 6.23
CA ALA A 112 5.74 17.10 7.31
C ALA A 112 6.33 16.47 8.58
N ARG A 113 5.62 16.64 9.70
CA ARG A 113 5.87 15.80 10.87
C ARG A 113 5.60 14.35 10.49
N PRO A 114 6.42 13.39 10.96
CA PRO A 114 6.15 11.98 10.71
C PRO A 114 4.69 11.67 11.02
N ALA A 115 3.95 11.16 10.03
CA ALA A 115 2.58 10.68 10.22
C ALA A 115 2.65 9.15 10.41
N PRO A 116 2.88 8.66 11.64
CA PRO A 116 3.04 7.22 11.89
C PRO A 116 1.76 6.44 11.57
N ASP A 117 0.62 7.12 11.41
CA ASP A 117 -0.71 6.52 11.28
C ASP A 117 -0.83 5.60 10.06
N ALA A 118 -0.16 5.92 8.95
CA ALA A 118 -0.15 5.05 7.78
C ALA A 118 0.53 3.70 8.08
N TYR A 119 1.73 3.72 8.66
CA TYR A 119 2.45 2.49 9.04
C TYR A 119 1.78 1.75 10.20
N THR A 120 1.37 2.48 11.25
CA THR A 120 0.69 1.87 12.40
C THR A 120 -0.66 1.27 12.00
N GLY A 121 -1.34 1.86 11.03
CA GLY A 121 -2.56 1.33 10.45
C GLY A 121 -2.34 -0.03 9.78
N TRP A 122 -1.34 -0.15 8.91
CA TRP A 122 -0.98 -1.42 8.26
C TRP A 122 -0.50 -2.47 9.26
N ILE A 123 0.33 -2.09 10.24
CA ILE A 123 0.77 -2.99 11.31
C ILE A 123 -0.44 -3.53 12.09
N ARG A 124 -1.44 -2.70 12.39
CA ARG A 124 -2.67 -3.10 13.08
C ARG A 124 -3.45 -4.14 12.27
N ILE A 125 -3.65 -3.91 10.98
CA ILE A 125 -4.36 -4.86 10.09
C ILE A 125 -3.65 -6.21 10.09
N VAL A 126 -2.33 -6.24 9.87
CA VAL A 126 -1.57 -7.50 9.87
C VAL A 126 -1.56 -8.15 11.25
N ARG A 127 -1.46 -7.38 12.34
CA ARG A 127 -1.59 -7.90 13.71
C ARG A 127 -2.92 -8.61 13.91
N ASP A 128 -4.02 -8.02 13.46
CA ASP A 128 -5.36 -8.61 13.64
C ASP A 128 -5.47 -9.94 12.86
N HIS A 129 -4.86 -10.06 11.68
CA HIS A 129 -4.70 -11.34 10.99
C HIS A 129 -3.86 -12.35 11.79
N MET A 130 -2.78 -11.91 12.43
CA MET A 130 -1.93 -12.80 13.24
C MET A 130 -2.61 -13.23 14.55
N VAL A 131 -3.45 -12.37 15.16
CA VAL A 131 -4.28 -12.72 16.30
C VAL A 131 -5.27 -13.82 15.92
N ALA A 132 -6.02 -13.64 14.83
CA ALA A 132 -6.94 -14.66 14.31
C ALA A 132 -6.20 -15.98 13.97
N ALA A 133 -5.01 -15.89 13.38
CA ALA A 133 -4.19 -17.07 13.10
C ALA A 133 -3.79 -17.83 14.38
N ARG A 134 -3.51 -17.12 15.48
CA ARG A 134 -3.22 -17.73 16.77
C ARG A 134 -4.46 -18.47 17.33
N GLU A 135 -5.63 -17.83 17.25
CA GLU A 135 -6.89 -18.43 17.71
C GLU A 135 -7.23 -19.70 16.93
N HIS A 136 -6.94 -19.73 15.62
CA HIS A 136 -7.09 -20.91 14.77
C HIS A 136 -5.98 -21.97 14.98
N GLY A 137 -4.95 -21.69 15.77
CA GLY A 137 -3.77 -22.55 15.96
C GLY A 137 -2.88 -22.64 14.73
N ASP A 138 -2.95 -21.65 13.82
CA ASP A 138 -2.12 -21.54 12.62
C ASP A 138 -0.83 -20.76 12.88
N LEU A 139 -0.77 -19.99 13.96
CA LEU A 139 0.45 -19.32 14.43
C LEU A 139 1.05 -20.11 15.60
N LYS A 140 2.38 -20.25 15.65
CA LYS A 140 3.06 -20.86 16.80
C LYS A 140 2.79 -20.05 18.07
N ALA A 141 2.57 -20.73 19.20
CA ALA A 141 2.09 -20.13 20.44
C ALA A 141 3.09 -19.18 21.13
N ASP A 142 4.37 -19.39 20.89
CA ASP A 142 5.49 -18.59 21.42
C ASP A 142 5.74 -17.28 20.65
N LEU A 143 5.06 -17.06 19.54
CA LEU A 143 5.26 -15.88 18.70
C LEU A 143 4.27 -14.75 19.03
N ASP A 144 4.77 -13.53 19.14
CA ASP A 144 3.93 -12.34 19.34
C ASP A 144 3.36 -11.82 18.00
N PRO A 145 2.01 -11.76 17.83
CA PRO A 145 1.36 -11.22 16.63
C PRO A 145 1.80 -9.81 16.28
N TYR A 146 2.09 -8.96 17.25
CA TYR A 146 2.51 -7.59 16.99
C TYR A 146 3.94 -7.53 16.43
N VAL A 147 4.85 -8.32 16.97
CA VAL A 147 6.23 -8.42 16.48
C VAL A 147 6.23 -8.94 15.04
N ILE A 148 5.41 -9.97 14.74
CA ILE A 148 5.30 -10.51 13.38
C ILE A 148 4.70 -9.48 12.43
N ALA A 149 3.66 -8.76 12.85
CA ALA A 149 3.06 -7.73 12.02
C ALA A 149 4.08 -6.63 11.64
N ARG A 150 4.88 -6.17 12.59
CA ARG A 150 5.96 -5.21 12.33
C ARG A 150 6.99 -5.77 11.36
N TRP A 151 7.38 -7.02 11.53
CA TRP A 151 8.33 -7.69 10.65
C TRP A 151 7.77 -7.84 9.22
N VAL A 152 6.51 -8.26 9.06
CA VAL A 152 5.86 -8.39 7.74
C VAL A 152 5.84 -7.03 7.02
N ILE A 153 5.42 -5.97 7.70
CA ILE A 153 5.34 -4.63 7.10
C ILE A 153 6.72 -4.10 6.74
N ALA A 154 7.73 -4.30 7.61
CA ALA A 154 9.11 -3.89 7.32
C ALA A 154 9.70 -4.66 6.13
N SER A 155 9.47 -5.97 6.07
CA SER A 155 9.93 -6.83 4.97
C SER A 155 9.27 -6.45 3.65
N PHE A 156 7.95 -6.25 3.64
CA PHE A 156 7.22 -5.80 2.46
C PHE A 156 7.70 -4.41 1.98
N THR A 157 7.96 -3.48 2.92
CA THR A 157 8.51 -2.15 2.58
C THR A 157 9.88 -2.29 1.91
N GLY A 158 10.77 -3.14 2.43
CA GLY A 158 12.07 -3.41 1.81
C GLY A 158 11.93 -4.03 0.42
N ILE A 159 11.03 -4.99 0.26
CA ILE A 159 10.76 -5.67 -1.01
C ILE A 159 10.26 -4.67 -2.05
N GLN A 160 9.26 -3.84 -1.73
CA GLN A 160 8.69 -2.93 -2.71
C GLN A 160 9.67 -1.84 -3.16
N ILE A 161 10.57 -1.39 -2.28
CA ILE A 161 11.64 -0.43 -2.62
C ILE A 161 12.68 -1.09 -3.51
N SER A 162 13.20 -2.26 -3.12
CA SER A 162 14.23 -2.96 -3.88
C SER A 162 13.72 -3.43 -5.24
N SER A 163 12.48 -3.93 -5.31
CA SER A 163 11.84 -4.32 -6.57
C SER A 163 11.65 -3.11 -7.50
N GLN A 164 11.26 -1.93 -6.97
CA GLN A 164 11.18 -0.71 -7.77
C GLN A 164 12.52 -0.36 -8.41
N VAL A 165 13.62 -0.42 -7.62
CA VAL A 165 14.95 -0.02 -8.08
C VAL A 165 15.53 -1.02 -9.09
N LEU A 166 15.32 -2.31 -8.88
CA LEU A 166 15.97 -3.37 -9.66
C LEU A 166 15.19 -3.78 -10.91
N SER A 167 13.84 -3.69 -10.89
CA SER A 167 13.00 -4.22 -11.97
C SER A 167 11.77 -3.35 -12.29
N GLY A 168 11.64 -2.15 -11.74
CA GLY A 168 10.42 -1.36 -11.91
C GLY A 168 9.16 -2.05 -11.37
N ARG A 169 9.32 -2.89 -10.35
CA ARG A 169 8.27 -3.73 -9.72
C ARG A 169 7.78 -4.90 -10.59
N GLU A 170 8.49 -5.30 -11.63
CA GLU A 170 8.07 -6.47 -12.43
C GLU A 170 8.10 -7.76 -11.62
N ASP A 171 9.08 -7.92 -10.73
CA ASP A 171 9.32 -9.11 -9.90
C ASP A 171 8.69 -9.04 -8.49
N ILE A 172 7.89 -8.01 -8.17
CA ILE A 172 7.39 -7.78 -6.80
C ILE A 172 6.57 -8.96 -6.26
N HIS A 173 5.74 -9.60 -7.10
CA HIS A 173 4.93 -10.75 -6.68
C HIS A 173 5.80 -11.98 -6.40
N GLU A 174 6.86 -12.19 -7.17
CA GLU A 174 7.82 -13.26 -6.92
C GLU A 174 8.53 -13.06 -5.59
N ARG A 175 9.05 -11.86 -5.32
CA ARG A 175 9.71 -11.51 -4.06
C ARG A 175 8.79 -11.63 -2.84
N VAL A 176 7.53 -11.23 -2.98
CA VAL A 176 6.52 -11.41 -1.91
C VAL A 176 6.28 -12.91 -1.67
N THR A 177 6.20 -13.72 -2.73
CA THR A 177 6.08 -15.18 -2.63
C THR A 177 7.28 -15.79 -1.90
N GLU A 178 8.50 -15.36 -2.24
CA GLU A 178 9.74 -15.81 -1.60
C GLU A 178 9.77 -15.45 -0.12
N MET A 179 9.41 -14.20 0.22
CA MET A 179 9.29 -13.76 1.62
C MET A 179 8.40 -14.69 2.43
N TRP A 180 7.19 -14.98 1.94
CA TRP A 180 6.25 -15.85 2.63
C TRP A 180 6.70 -17.31 2.65
N ARG A 181 7.34 -17.82 1.57
CA ARG A 181 7.91 -19.18 1.54
C ARG A 181 8.99 -19.37 2.60
N ILE A 182 9.82 -18.35 2.81
CA ILE A 182 10.87 -18.35 3.84
C ILE A 182 10.25 -18.21 5.24
N ALA A 183 9.24 -17.36 5.40
CA ALA A 183 8.64 -17.06 6.70
C ALA A 183 7.77 -18.19 7.27
N LEU A 184 6.94 -18.81 6.44
CA LEU A 184 5.92 -19.77 6.88
C LEU A 184 6.47 -20.90 7.78
N PRO A 185 7.62 -21.55 7.50
CA PRO A 185 8.15 -22.59 8.37
C PRO A 185 8.53 -22.08 9.78
N GLY A 186 8.90 -20.81 9.89
CA GLY A 186 9.18 -20.14 11.16
C GLY A 186 7.92 -19.76 11.94
N LEU A 187 6.85 -19.40 11.25
CA LEU A 187 5.63 -18.85 11.85
C LEU A 187 4.59 -19.92 12.18
N VAL A 188 4.47 -20.93 11.34
CA VAL A 188 3.37 -21.92 11.35
C VAL A 188 3.83 -23.25 11.92
N PRO A 189 2.98 -23.96 12.70
CA PRO A 189 3.29 -25.35 13.09
C PRO A 189 3.54 -26.24 11.87
N PRO A 190 4.59 -27.12 11.87
CA PRO A 190 5.04 -27.84 10.67
C PRO A 190 3.92 -28.57 9.92
N ARG A 191 3.00 -29.20 10.65
CA ARG A 191 1.85 -29.95 10.09
C ARG A 191 0.84 -29.08 9.33
N ARG A 192 0.91 -27.76 9.48
CA ARG A 192 -0.05 -26.81 8.90
C ARG A 192 0.54 -25.96 7.77
N VAL A 193 1.85 -25.97 7.58
CA VAL A 193 2.55 -25.13 6.56
C VAL A 193 1.98 -25.35 5.18
N ALA A 194 1.72 -26.59 4.79
CA ALA A 194 1.19 -26.96 3.47
C ALA A 194 -0.23 -26.44 3.17
N ARG A 195 -0.94 -25.88 4.16
CA ARG A 195 -2.28 -25.29 3.99
C ARG A 195 -2.23 -23.90 3.36
N PHE A 196 -1.07 -23.25 3.36
CA PHE A 196 -0.91 -21.88 2.91
C PHE A 196 -0.28 -21.81 1.54
N VAL A 197 -0.73 -20.86 0.75
CA VAL A 197 -0.29 -20.59 -0.62
C VAL A 197 0.56 -19.31 -0.61
N PRO A 198 1.89 -19.41 -0.61
CA PRO A 198 2.79 -18.24 -0.52
C PRO A 198 2.62 -17.24 -1.67
N SER A 199 2.18 -17.70 -2.84
CA SER A 199 1.90 -16.88 -4.03
C SER A 199 0.55 -16.16 -3.99
N GLY A 200 -0.20 -16.28 -2.89
CA GLY A 200 -1.56 -15.76 -2.77
C GLY A 200 -2.60 -16.66 -3.44
N THR A 201 -3.87 -16.46 -3.06
CA THR A 201 -5.02 -17.19 -3.60
C THR A 201 -5.65 -16.48 -4.80
N VAL A 202 -5.39 -15.18 -4.96
CA VAL A 202 -5.82 -14.39 -6.12
C VAL A 202 -4.66 -14.33 -7.11
N GLY A 203 -4.87 -14.85 -8.32
CA GLY A 203 -3.85 -14.86 -9.38
C GLY A 203 -3.53 -13.44 -9.87
N TYR A 204 -2.56 -12.78 -9.27
CA TYR A 204 -1.99 -11.54 -9.79
C TYR A 204 -0.83 -11.89 -10.73
N GLY A 205 -1.12 -11.90 -12.03
CA GLY A 205 -0.10 -11.81 -13.08
C GLY A 205 0.85 -12.99 -13.23
N ALA A 206 0.33 -14.21 -13.38
CA ALA A 206 1.01 -15.15 -14.24
C ALA A 206 0.91 -14.59 -15.68
N LYS A 207 1.99 -13.96 -16.20
CA LYS A 207 2.16 -13.93 -17.66
C LYS A 207 2.05 -15.39 -18.09
N ALA A 208 1.01 -15.72 -18.87
CA ALA A 208 1.00 -16.95 -19.61
C ALA A 208 2.34 -16.99 -20.37
N SER A 209 3.21 -17.90 -19.98
CA SER A 209 4.40 -18.25 -20.75
C SER A 209 3.91 -18.78 -22.08
N ALA A 210 4.05 -17.94 -23.13
CA ALA A 210 3.96 -18.36 -24.50
C ALA A 210 5.25 -19.05 -24.90
#